data_ed2aa2265775e18581737dab3855a8d6
#
_entry.id   ed2aa2265775e18581737dab3855a8d6
#
_cell.length_a   1.000
_cell.length_b   1.000
_cell.length_c   1.000
_cell.angle_alpha   90.00
_cell.angle_beta   90.00
_cell.angle_gamma   90.00
#
_symmetry.space_group_name_H-M   'P 1'
#
loop_
_entity.id
_entity.type
_entity.pdbx_description
1 polymer ?
#
loop_
_entity_poly.entity_id
_entity_poly.type
_entity_poly.pdbx_seq_one_letter_code
_entity_poly.pdbx_strand_id
1 'polypeptide(L)'
;DYTLRKTLKDKLKFRAYPNYICHLMDNLKVRDKIHFTGFLDEKGMIEQYLKAHIFVCPSSVENSPNSLGEAQLLGVPCIGSIAGGIPSMIEHGKTGLLYRFEEYEYLAKYICQLFYDNELVTILSENGSKEAAKRHDSETNARMMFHIYQEVCKR
;
A
#
# COMPACT_ATOMS: atom_id res chain seq x y z
N ASP A 1 18.56 -12.79 -5.81
CA ASP A 1 19.03 -13.74 -4.77
C ASP A 1 19.16 -13.03 -3.44
N TYR A 2 18.07 -13.05 -2.67
CA TYR A 2 18.09 -12.58 -1.28
C TYR A 2 18.76 -13.66 -0.42
N THR A 3 20.08 -13.81 -0.59
CA THR A 3 20.89 -14.68 0.25
C THR A 3 21.08 -13.99 1.60
N LEU A 4 20.25 -14.34 2.55
CA LEU A 4 20.42 -14.03 3.97
C LEU A 4 21.82 -14.48 4.43
N ARG A 5 22.80 -13.57 4.45
CA ARG A 5 24.13 -13.84 5.02
C ARG A 5 23.97 -14.14 6.50
N LYS A 6 24.29 -15.38 6.85
CA LYS A 6 24.26 -15.91 8.22
C LYS A 6 25.40 -15.33 9.05
N THR A 7 25.20 -14.27 9.82
CA THR A 7 26.10 -13.90 10.91
C THR A 7 25.57 -14.39 12.26
N LEU A 8 26.47 -14.68 13.23
CA LEU A 8 26.08 -15.21 14.55
C LEU A 8 25.13 -14.29 15.33
N LYS A 9 25.22 -12.97 15.11
CA LYS A 9 24.29 -11.95 15.71
C LYS A 9 22.86 -12.07 15.18
N ASP A 10 22.68 -12.55 13.97
CA ASP A 10 21.37 -12.81 13.37
C ASP A 10 20.67 -14.02 14.00
N LYS A 11 21.40 -14.86 14.73
CA LYS A 11 20.83 -16.09 15.32
C LYS A 11 19.95 -15.85 16.54
N LEU A 12 19.99 -14.70 17.20
CA LEU A 12 19.38 -14.54 18.52
C LEU A 12 18.18 -13.57 18.64
N LYS A 13 17.95 -12.61 17.72
CA LYS A 13 16.80 -11.68 17.85
C LYS A 13 16.11 -11.24 16.54
N PHE A 14 16.78 -11.22 15.38
CA PHE A 14 16.20 -10.70 14.14
C PHE A 14 15.67 -11.76 13.17
N ARG A 15 15.76 -13.05 13.52
CA ARG A 15 15.34 -14.17 12.64
C ARG A 15 13.98 -14.74 12.93
N ALA A 16 13.34 -14.38 14.02
CA ALA A 16 12.06 -14.98 14.36
C ALA A 16 11.01 -14.69 13.28
N TYR A 17 10.90 -13.43 12.85
CA TYR A 17 9.86 -13.03 11.90
C TYR A 17 10.10 -13.54 10.45
N PRO A 18 11.29 -13.35 9.83
CA PRO A 18 11.54 -13.93 8.50
C PRO A 18 11.42 -15.46 8.46
N ASN A 19 11.90 -16.16 9.51
CA ASN A 19 11.74 -17.61 9.58
C ASN A 19 10.26 -18.00 9.75
N TYR A 20 9.51 -17.28 10.56
CA TYR A 20 8.07 -17.48 10.71
C TYR A 20 7.35 -17.34 9.37
N ILE A 21 7.63 -16.28 8.60
CA ILE A 21 7.04 -16.08 7.28
C ILE A 21 7.42 -17.24 6.33
N CYS A 22 8.69 -17.66 6.32
CA CYS A 22 9.11 -18.79 5.50
C CYS A 22 8.35 -20.09 5.86
N HIS A 23 8.23 -20.40 7.15
CA HIS A 23 7.47 -21.56 7.60
C HIS A 23 5.97 -21.43 7.26
N LEU A 24 5.40 -20.25 7.39
CA LEU A 24 4.01 -19.99 7.04
C LEU A 24 3.77 -20.24 5.55
N MET A 25 4.64 -19.72 4.68
CA MET A 25 4.56 -19.94 3.23
C MET A 25 4.66 -21.43 2.87
N ASP A 26 5.53 -22.17 3.54
CA ASP A 26 5.70 -23.61 3.31
C ASP A 26 4.48 -24.41 3.79
N ASN A 27 3.97 -24.09 4.98
CA ASN A 27 2.79 -24.74 5.55
C ASN A 27 1.54 -24.49 4.70
N LEU A 28 1.39 -23.29 4.16
CA LEU A 28 0.27 -22.91 3.29
C LEU A 28 0.50 -23.35 1.83
N LYS A 29 1.68 -23.87 1.48
CA LYS A 29 2.06 -24.28 0.12
C LYS A 29 1.90 -23.15 -0.91
N VAL A 30 2.24 -21.92 -0.52
CA VAL A 30 2.12 -20.72 -1.38
C VAL A 30 3.46 -20.11 -1.76
N ARG A 31 4.58 -20.73 -1.39
CA ARG A 31 5.93 -20.20 -1.66
C ARG A 31 6.17 -19.92 -3.15
N ASP A 32 5.68 -20.77 -4.03
CA ASP A 32 5.77 -20.63 -5.50
C ASP A 32 4.89 -19.51 -6.06
N LYS A 33 3.95 -18.97 -5.26
CA LYS A 33 3.05 -17.87 -5.62
C LYS A 33 3.56 -16.51 -5.15
N ILE A 34 4.63 -16.48 -4.34
CA ILE A 34 5.15 -15.27 -3.73
C ILE A 34 6.48 -14.90 -4.37
N HIS A 35 6.54 -13.70 -4.91
CA HIS A 35 7.75 -13.12 -5.49
C HIS A 35 8.23 -11.93 -4.65
N PHE A 36 9.47 -12.03 -4.14
CA PHE A 36 10.11 -10.93 -3.43
C PHE A 36 10.94 -10.13 -4.42
N THR A 37 10.54 -8.89 -4.67
CA THR A 37 11.22 -8.01 -5.63
C THR A 37 12.55 -7.48 -5.10
N GLY A 38 12.76 -7.49 -3.79
CA GLY A 38 13.87 -6.79 -3.15
C GLY A 38 13.70 -5.26 -3.27
N PHE A 39 14.82 -4.55 -3.23
CA PHE A 39 14.83 -3.10 -3.44
C PHE A 39 14.59 -2.78 -4.92
N LEU A 40 13.64 -1.89 -5.18
CA LEU A 40 13.34 -1.37 -6.51
C LEU A 40 13.62 0.14 -6.53
N ASP A 41 14.13 0.62 -7.64
CA ASP A 41 14.18 2.05 -7.93
C ASP A 41 12.80 2.56 -8.39
N GLU A 42 12.69 3.86 -8.66
CA GLU A 42 11.45 4.49 -9.09
C GLU A 42 10.83 3.81 -10.34
N LYS A 43 11.65 3.50 -11.34
CA LYS A 43 11.17 2.84 -12.57
C LYS A 43 10.66 1.44 -12.28
N GLY A 44 11.40 0.67 -11.49
CA GLY A 44 11.00 -0.66 -11.07
C GLY A 44 9.70 -0.66 -10.27
N MET A 45 9.49 0.33 -9.40
CA MET A 45 8.22 0.48 -8.67
C MET A 45 7.06 0.79 -9.61
N ILE A 46 7.21 1.74 -10.52
CA ILE A 46 6.19 2.07 -11.53
C ILE A 46 5.82 0.83 -12.36
N GLU A 47 6.80 0.06 -12.81
CA GLU A 47 6.54 -1.18 -13.56
C GLU A 47 5.75 -2.21 -12.74
N GLN A 48 6.00 -2.34 -11.45
CA GLN A 48 5.22 -3.25 -10.60
C GLN A 48 3.79 -2.75 -10.42
N TYR A 49 3.58 -1.46 -10.17
CA TYR A 49 2.24 -0.90 -10.08
C TYR A 49 1.44 -1.12 -11.38
N LEU A 50 2.03 -0.82 -12.54
CA LEU A 50 1.36 -0.97 -13.84
C LEU A 50 1.03 -2.43 -14.19
N LYS A 51 1.72 -3.41 -13.62
CA LYS A 51 1.43 -4.85 -13.78
C LYS A 51 0.44 -5.37 -12.74
N ALA A 52 0.21 -4.62 -11.66
CA ALA A 52 -0.60 -5.08 -10.56
C ALA A 52 -2.10 -4.96 -10.86
N HIS A 53 -2.87 -5.99 -10.53
CA HIS A 53 -4.34 -5.93 -10.55
C HIS A 53 -4.88 -5.18 -9.32
N ILE A 54 -4.18 -5.28 -8.20
CA ILE A 54 -4.58 -4.72 -6.91
C ILE A 54 -3.31 -4.34 -6.15
N PHE A 55 -3.31 -3.17 -5.53
CA PHE A 55 -2.32 -2.81 -4.53
C PHE A 55 -2.88 -3.02 -3.13
N VAL A 56 -2.13 -3.70 -2.27
CA VAL A 56 -2.52 -3.94 -0.87
C VAL A 56 -1.53 -3.26 0.07
N CYS A 57 -2.04 -2.42 0.97
CA CYS A 57 -1.28 -1.80 2.04
C CYS A 57 -1.74 -2.37 3.41
N PRO A 58 -1.14 -3.48 3.87
CA PRO A 58 -1.60 -4.21 5.06
C PRO A 58 -0.88 -3.78 6.34
N SER A 59 -0.53 -2.50 6.47
CA SER A 59 0.23 -1.99 7.61
C SER A 59 -0.59 -2.03 8.91
N SER A 60 0.01 -2.49 10.02
CA SER A 60 -0.59 -2.39 11.36
C SER A 60 -0.30 -1.03 12.02
N VAL A 61 0.80 -0.39 11.62
CA VAL A 61 1.21 0.95 12.05
C VAL A 61 1.67 1.68 10.80
N GLU A 62 1.07 2.82 10.54
CA GLU A 62 1.37 3.61 9.35
C GLU A 62 1.12 5.08 9.64
N ASN A 63 1.82 5.96 8.94
CA ASN A 63 1.54 7.39 8.99
C ASN A 63 0.73 7.81 7.74
N SER A 64 1.40 7.99 6.61
CA SER A 64 0.78 8.30 5.32
C SER A 64 1.64 7.64 4.23
N PRO A 65 1.28 6.42 3.77
CA PRO A 65 2.14 5.64 2.89
C PRO A 65 2.19 6.23 1.48
N ASN A 66 3.37 6.69 1.06
CA ASN A 66 3.59 7.20 -0.29
C ASN A 66 3.25 6.13 -1.34
N SER A 67 3.58 4.87 -1.08
CA SER A 67 3.29 3.75 -1.97
C SER A 67 1.81 3.59 -2.29
N LEU A 68 0.93 3.89 -1.34
CA LEU A 68 -0.52 3.91 -1.56
C LEU A 68 -0.92 5.05 -2.51
N GLY A 69 -0.36 6.25 -2.27
CA GLY A 69 -0.60 7.41 -3.15
C GLY A 69 -0.09 7.18 -4.57
N GLU A 70 1.08 6.59 -4.72
CA GLU A 70 1.67 6.23 -6.01
C GLU A 70 0.82 5.22 -6.77
N ALA A 71 0.36 4.15 -6.10
CA ALA A 71 -0.52 3.15 -6.67
C ALA A 71 -1.85 3.78 -7.14
N GLN A 72 -2.46 4.64 -6.32
CA GLN A 72 -3.68 5.36 -6.68
C GLN A 72 -3.47 6.28 -7.88
N LEU A 73 -2.36 7.05 -7.93
CA LEU A 73 -2.03 7.93 -9.06
C LEU A 73 -1.94 7.17 -10.37
N LEU A 74 -1.40 5.96 -10.35
CA LEU A 74 -1.29 5.08 -11.50
C LEU A 74 -2.57 4.30 -11.83
N GLY A 75 -3.66 4.57 -11.09
CA GLY A 75 -4.96 3.94 -11.34
C GLY A 75 -5.04 2.48 -10.87
N VAL A 76 -4.19 2.06 -9.95
CA VAL A 76 -4.27 0.70 -9.38
C VAL A 76 -5.32 0.67 -8.28
N PRO A 77 -6.31 -0.24 -8.33
CA PRO A 77 -7.27 -0.41 -7.25
C PRO A 77 -6.57 -0.75 -5.94
N CYS A 78 -6.88 -0.03 -4.88
CA CYS A 78 -6.17 -0.13 -3.61
C CYS A 78 -7.04 -0.72 -2.51
N ILE A 79 -6.44 -1.61 -1.72
CA ILE A 79 -7.01 -2.09 -0.45
C ILE A 79 -6.05 -1.67 0.67
N GLY A 80 -6.54 -0.96 1.68
CA GLY A 80 -5.75 -0.52 2.82
C GLY A 80 -6.32 -1.00 4.15
N SER A 81 -5.44 -1.20 5.12
CA SER A 81 -5.85 -1.42 6.51
C SER A 81 -6.32 -0.11 7.15
N ILE A 82 -7.19 -0.19 8.15
CA ILE A 82 -7.59 0.97 8.97
C ILE A 82 -6.47 1.24 9.99
N ALA A 83 -5.37 1.83 9.51
CA ALA A 83 -4.20 2.16 10.32
C ALA A 83 -3.64 3.54 9.95
N GLY A 84 -3.32 4.35 10.94
CA GLY A 84 -2.72 5.68 10.78
C GLY A 84 -3.45 6.57 9.79
N GLY A 85 -2.75 7.08 8.79
CA GLY A 85 -3.30 7.96 7.75
C GLY A 85 -3.96 7.26 6.56
N ILE A 86 -3.95 5.94 6.48
CA ILE A 86 -4.57 5.21 5.35
C ILE A 86 -6.05 5.58 5.17
N PRO A 87 -6.89 5.68 6.24
CA PRO A 87 -8.29 6.08 6.09
C PRO A 87 -8.50 7.51 5.58
N SER A 88 -7.49 8.37 5.65
CA SER A 88 -7.56 9.72 5.04
C SER A 88 -7.26 9.71 3.55
N MET A 89 -6.69 8.62 3.04
CA MET A 89 -6.32 8.44 1.64
C MET A 89 -7.32 7.58 0.85
N ILE A 90 -8.14 6.78 1.54
CA ILE A 90 -9.13 5.89 0.94
C ILE A 90 -10.51 6.18 1.51
N GLU A 91 -11.47 6.50 0.66
CA GLU A 91 -12.90 6.46 0.97
C GLU A 91 -13.41 5.07 0.59
N HIS A 92 -13.83 4.30 1.61
CA HIS A 92 -14.25 2.90 1.42
C HIS A 92 -15.38 2.74 0.42
N GLY A 93 -15.18 1.88 -0.57
CA GLY A 93 -16.15 1.60 -1.64
C GLY A 93 -16.21 2.65 -2.74
N LYS A 94 -15.41 3.75 -2.66
CA LYS A 94 -15.38 4.79 -3.68
C LYS A 94 -14.00 4.99 -4.31
N THR A 95 -12.94 5.10 -3.50
CA THR A 95 -11.57 5.32 -3.97
C THR A 95 -10.62 4.17 -3.63
N GLY A 96 -11.14 3.14 -2.99
CA GLY A 96 -10.45 1.94 -2.56
C GLY A 96 -11.28 1.19 -1.54
N LEU A 97 -10.75 0.11 -0.99
CA LEU A 97 -11.39 -0.67 0.07
C LEU A 97 -10.59 -0.59 1.35
N LEU A 98 -11.27 -0.50 2.49
CA LEU A 98 -10.66 -0.49 3.82
C LEU A 98 -11.11 -1.70 4.62
N TYR A 99 -10.17 -2.30 5.36
CA TYR A 99 -10.45 -3.41 6.27
C TYR A 99 -9.73 -3.19 7.61
N ARG A 100 -10.21 -3.80 8.68
CA ARG A 100 -9.50 -3.76 9.96
C ARG A 100 -8.33 -4.74 9.92
N PHE A 101 -7.16 -4.31 10.38
CA PHE A 101 -5.92 -5.06 10.27
C PHE A 101 -6.03 -6.51 10.79
N GLU A 102 -6.82 -6.71 11.84
CA GLU A 102 -7.05 -8.03 12.46
C GLU A 102 -7.98 -8.94 11.63
N GLU A 103 -8.72 -8.35 10.69
CA GLU A 103 -9.77 -9.04 9.91
C GLU A 103 -9.23 -9.42 8.53
N TYR A 104 -8.19 -10.25 8.47
CA TYR A 104 -7.55 -10.67 7.21
C TYR A 104 -8.49 -11.45 6.29
N GLU A 105 -9.56 -12.04 6.81
CA GLU A 105 -10.61 -12.67 6.01
C GLU A 105 -11.36 -11.66 5.14
N TYR A 106 -11.56 -10.42 5.63
CA TYR A 106 -12.12 -9.35 4.81
C TYR A 106 -11.14 -8.90 3.73
N LEU A 107 -9.83 -8.85 4.01
CA LEU A 107 -8.83 -8.61 2.99
C LEU A 107 -8.94 -9.65 1.87
N ALA A 108 -8.97 -10.93 2.22
CA ALA A 108 -9.12 -12.01 1.25
C ALA A 108 -10.42 -11.89 0.44
N LYS A 109 -11.53 -11.57 1.10
CA LYS A 109 -12.83 -11.33 0.44
C LYS A 109 -12.75 -10.18 -0.56
N TYR A 110 -12.14 -9.05 -0.18
CA TYR A 110 -12.01 -7.88 -1.06
C TYR A 110 -11.08 -8.15 -2.24
N ILE A 111 -9.99 -8.87 -2.04
CA ILE A 111 -9.14 -9.32 -3.15
C ILE A 111 -9.97 -10.15 -4.13
N CYS A 112 -10.69 -11.17 -3.66
CA CYS A 112 -11.56 -11.98 -4.52
C CYS A 112 -12.62 -11.13 -5.22
N GLN A 113 -13.26 -10.19 -4.52
CA GLN A 113 -14.27 -9.32 -5.10
C GLN A 113 -13.70 -8.52 -6.27
N LEU A 114 -12.52 -7.90 -6.12
CA LEU A 114 -11.89 -7.13 -7.19
C LEU A 114 -11.44 -8.00 -8.37
N PHE A 115 -11.21 -9.29 -8.19
CA PHE A 115 -10.92 -10.19 -9.31
C PHE A 115 -12.15 -10.55 -10.15
N TYR A 116 -13.36 -10.44 -9.59
CA TYR A 116 -14.60 -10.84 -10.27
C TYR A 116 -15.51 -9.66 -10.64
N ASP A 117 -15.27 -8.47 -10.08
CA ASP A 117 -16.11 -7.28 -10.25
C ASP A 117 -15.34 -6.17 -10.99
N ASN A 118 -15.34 -6.26 -12.32
CA ASN A 118 -14.67 -5.29 -13.19
C ASN A 118 -15.28 -3.88 -13.09
N GLU A 119 -16.57 -3.77 -12.80
CA GLU A 119 -17.22 -2.46 -12.63
C GLU A 119 -16.70 -1.76 -11.39
N LEU A 120 -16.65 -2.46 -10.27
CA LEU A 120 -16.06 -1.95 -9.03
C LEU A 120 -14.59 -1.57 -9.22
N VAL A 121 -13.79 -2.41 -9.88
CA VAL A 121 -12.38 -2.12 -10.20
C VAL A 121 -12.26 -0.79 -10.94
N THR A 122 -13.07 -0.58 -11.97
CA THR A 122 -13.04 0.64 -12.77
C THR A 122 -13.40 1.87 -11.91
N ILE A 123 -14.46 1.77 -11.11
CA ILE A 123 -14.88 2.85 -10.22
C ILE A 123 -13.78 3.23 -9.23
N LEU A 124 -13.20 2.23 -8.54
CA LEU A 124 -12.15 2.46 -7.54
C LEU A 124 -10.88 3.03 -8.15
N SER A 125 -10.49 2.52 -9.32
CA SER A 125 -9.31 2.97 -10.08
C SER A 125 -9.44 4.44 -10.48
N GLU A 126 -10.52 4.79 -11.18
CA GLU A 126 -10.74 6.15 -11.67
C GLU A 126 -10.90 7.17 -10.53
N ASN A 127 -11.70 6.86 -9.53
CA ASN A 127 -11.93 7.75 -8.41
C ASN A 127 -10.68 7.88 -7.53
N GLY A 128 -9.98 6.76 -7.28
CA GLY A 128 -8.72 6.73 -6.54
C GLY A 128 -7.67 7.61 -7.19
N SER A 129 -7.50 7.49 -8.50
CA SER A 129 -6.55 8.30 -9.27
C SER A 129 -6.90 9.78 -9.24
N LYS A 130 -8.18 10.15 -9.42
CA LYS A 130 -8.64 11.55 -9.36
C LYS A 130 -8.37 12.19 -7.99
N GLU A 131 -8.67 11.49 -6.91
CA GLU A 131 -8.46 12.02 -5.55
C GLU A 131 -6.97 12.06 -5.19
N ALA A 132 -6.18 11.06 -5.61
CA ALA A 132 -4.74 11.08 -5.43
C ALA A 132 -4.08 12.25 -6.20
N ALA A 133 -4.50 12.52 -7.43
CA ALA A 133 -4.00 13.64 -8.23
C ALA A 133 -4.26 14.99 -7.52
N LYS A 134 -5.44 15.19 -6.95
CA LYS A 134 -5.76 16.40 -6.16
C LYS A 134 -4.89 16.50 -4.90
N ARG A 135 -4.75 15.39 -4.15
CA ARG A 135 -3.99 15.34 -2.90
C ARG A 135 -2.50 15.62 -3.11
N HIS A 136 -1.95 15.15 -4.23
CA HIS A 136 -0.53 15.29 -4.55
C HIS A 136 -0.22 16.45 -5.52
N ASP A 137 -1.19 17.33 -5.78
CA ASP A 137 -0.97 18.52 -6.61
C ASP A 137 0.04 19.46 -5.94
N SER A 138 1.21 19.57 -6.52
CA SER A 138 2.34 20.32 -5.96
C SER A 138 2.07 21.83 -5.87
N GLU A 139 1.37 22.41 -6.85
CA GLU A 139 1.05 23.82 -6.83
C GLU A 139 0.04 24.20 -5.74
N THR A 140 -1.02 23.39 -5.63
CA THR A 140 -2.04 23.61 -4.60
C THR A 140 -1.44 23.44 -3.21
N ASN A 141 -0.61 22.41 -3.01
CA ASN A 141 0.06 22.15 -1.74
C ASN A 141 1.06 23.29 -1.40
N ALA A 142 1.83 23.77 -2.36
CA ALA A 142 2.75 24.89 -2.15
C ALA A 142 1.99 26.19 -1.78
N ARG A 143 0.89 26.49 -2.47
CA ARG A 143 0.05 27.67 -2.16
C ARG A 143 -0.57 27.57 -0.77
N MET A 144 -1.08 26.41 -0.39
CA MET A 144 -1.64 26.16 0.93
C MET A 144 -0.57 26.34 2.02
N MET A 145 0.62 25.80 1.84
CA MET A 145 1.73 25.95 2.77
C MET A 145 2.14 27.41 2.93
N PHE A 146 2.26 28.13 1.83
CA PHE A 146 2.58 29.56 1.85
C PHE A 146 1.52 30.37 2.62
N HIS A 147 0.24 30.08 2.41
CA HIS A 147 -0.85 30.74 3.15
C HIS A 147 -0.76 30.47 4.65
N ILE A 148 -0.50 29.21 5.06
CA ILE A 148 -0.30 28.85 6.47
C ILE A 148 0.84 29.66 7.09
N TYR A 149 1.99 29.77 6.41
CA TYR A 149 3.11 30.58 6.90
C TYR A 149 2.73 32.07 7.06
N GLN A 150 2.01 32.64 6.09
CA GLN A 150 1.54 34.01 6.20
C GLN A 150 0.63 34.23 7.41
N GLU A 151 -0.27 33.29 7.70
CA GLU A 151 -1.16 33.41 8.87
C GLU A 151 -0.41 33.28 10.20
N VAL A 152 0.58 32.39 10.27
CA VAL A 152 1.41 32.24 11.46
C VAL A 152 2.29 33.45 11.72
N CYS A 153 2.83 34.09 10.67
CA CYS A 153 3.69 35.27 10.80
C CYS A 153 2.91 36.56 11.13
N LYS A 154 1.58 36.58 11.01
CA LYS A 154 0.73 37.74 11.42
C LYS A 154 0.45 37.75 12.93
N ARG A 155 0.78 36.68 13.65
CA ARG A 155 0.63 36.57 15.10
C ARG A 155 1.88 37.00 15.84
#